data_e54dd66dcc6ea881819eaa69f8258e5f
#
_entry.id   e54dd66dcc6ea881819eaa69f8258e5f
#
_cell.length_a   1.000
_cell.length_b   1.000
_cell.length_c   1.000
_cell.angle_alpha   90.00
_cell.angle_beta   90.00
_cell.angle_gamma   90.00
#
_symmetry.space_group_name_H-M   'P 1'
#
loop_
_entity.id
_entity.type
_entity.pdbx_description
1 polymer ?
#
loop_
_entity_poly.entity_id
_entity_poly.type
_entity_poly.pdbx_seq_one_letter_code
_entity_poly.pdbx_strand_id
1 'polypeptide(L)'
;TAPVFSARYECSKNADGHFEIRSLGHADEKYFTYVLATGTFTPLGYNVDNKLKRKIKARAYILGVFKELKVYRIPAKICADGKTQKGEYSLIMAIKSKQCFNLKFNRAYKKTGGIYLLTIAAPKHDKLLGLIELFFPYFRAFFVGFSKEYSSKRIKFLKINNANITIEGGATFCVDGEKRDMPQSFNIAEVGLNPPITVISKRC
;
A
#
# COMPACT_ATOMS: atom_id res chain seq x y z
N THR A 1 13.01 -8.12 -17.32
CA THR A 1 11.69 -7.78 -17.89
C THR A 1 10.84 -7.26 -16.74
N ALA A 2 10.75 -5.93 -16.60
CA ALA A 2 9.97 -5.28 -15.57
C ALA A 2 8.50 -5.70 -15.64
N PRO A 3 7.84 -5.99 -14.50
CA PRO A 3 6.43 -6.29 -14.52
C PRO A 3 5.66 -5.05 -14.95
N VAL A 4 4.89 -5.18 -16.04
CA VAL A 4 3.98 -4.14 -16.50
C VAL A 4 2.80 -4.09 -15.52
N PHE A 5 3.01 -3.48 -14.36
CA PHE A 5 1.92 -2.97 -13.58
C PHE A 5 1.42 -1.72 -14.29
N SER A 6 0.14 -1.69 -14.64
CA SER A 6 -0.51 -0.45 -15.05
C SER A 6 -0.74 0.45 -13.82
N ALA A 7 0.33 0.78 -13.12
CA ALA A 7 0.36 1.89 -12.20
C ALA A 7 0.18 3.14 -13.07
N ARG A 8 -1.01 3.71 -13.06
CA ARG A 8 -1.19 5.07 -13.56
C ARG A 8 -0.55 5.97 -12.52
N TYR A 9 0.74 6.22 -12.72
CA TYR A 9 1.49 7.17 -11.92
C TYR A 9 0.76 8.52 -11.92
N GLU A 10 0.85 9.28 -10.85
CA GLU A 10 0.57 10.71 -10.95
C GLU A 10 1.69 11.36 -11.75
N CYS A 11 1.43 11.35 -13.01
CA CYS A 11 2.23 12.00 -13.98
C CYS A 11 1.40 13.15 -14.47
N SER A 12 1.84 14.37 -14.27
CA SER A 12 1.36 15.46 -15.10
C SER A 12 1.79 15.12 -16.54
N LYS A 13 0.85 15.07 -17.47
CA LYS A 13 1.21 15.07 -18.89
C LYS A 13 1.92 16.38 -19.18
N ASN A 14 3.15 16.30 -19.65
CA ASN A 14 3.79 17.45 -20.27
C ASN A 14 3.16 17.72 -21.64
N ALA A 15 3.55 18.83 -22.28
CA ALA A 15 3.05 19.23 -23.58
C ALA A 15 3.25 18.14 -24.67
N ASP A 16 4.25 17.28 -24.51
CA ASP A 16 4.59 16.20 -25.43
C ASP A 16 3.86 14.88 -25.16
N GLY A 17 2.97 14.86 -24.17
CA GLY A 17 2.18 13.67 -23.80
C GLY A 17 2.94 12.62 -23.00
N HIS A 18 4.16 12.92 -22.56
CA HIS A 18 4.94 12.09 -21.64
C HIS A 18 4.51 12.27 -20.20
N PHE A 19 4.80 11.29 -19.37
CA PHE A 19 4.50 11.32 -17.96
C PHE A 19 5.76 11.64 -17.15
N GLU A 20 5.63 12.51 -16.15
CA GLU A 20 6.72 12.88 -15.24
C GLU A 20 6.46 12.35 -13.84
N ILE A 21 7.43 11.67 -13.26
CA ILE A 21 7.46 11.32 -11.85
C ILE A 21 8.24 12.41 -11.14
N ARG A 22 7.58 13.18 -10.28
CA ARG A 22 8.17 14.33 -9.56
C ARG A 22 8.62 14.00 -8.15
N SER A 23 8.14 12.90 -7.59
CA SER A 23 8.52 12.45 -6.25
C SER A 23 8.38 10.94 -6.11
N LEU A 24 9.19 10.37 -5.23
CA LEU A 24 9.15 8.96 -4.84
C LEU A 24 8.82 8.84 -3.35
N GLY A 25 8.27 7.71 -2.95
CA GLY A 25 8.32 7.28 -1.57
C GLY A 25 9.70 6.69 -1.30
N HIS A 26 10.29 7.02 -0.18
CA HIS A 26 11.55 6.50 0.31
C HIS A 26 11.30 5.75 1.61
N ALA A 27 11.83 4.54 1.71
CA ALA A 27 11.76 3.72 2.90
C ALA A 27 13.12 3.08 3.14
N ASP A 28 13.89 3.65 4.08
CA ASP A 28 15.27 3.28 4.32
C ASP A 28 16.10 3.42 3.02
N GLU A 29 16.81 2.40 2.57
CA GLU A 29 17.56 2.39 1.30
C GLU A 29 16.70 2.12 0.06
N LYS A 30 15.39 1.99 0.20
CA LYS A 30 14.49 1.57 -0.87
C LYS A 30 13.54 2.68 -1.30
N TYR A 31 13.30 2.76 -2.59
CA TYR A 31 12.35 3.70 -3.18
C TYR A 31 11.12 2.95 -3.68
N PHE A 32 9.96 3.59 -3.58
CA PHE A 32 8.72 3.09 -4.15
C PHE A 32 7.93 4.20 -4.83
N THR A 33 7.29 3.85 -5.91
CA THR A 33 6.46 4.76 -6.71
C THR A 33 4.98 4.54 -6.45
N TYR A 34 4.63 3.39 -5.89
CA TYR A 34 3.28 2.87 -5.86
C TYR A 34 2.84 2.43 -4.47
N VAL A 35 3.49 1.41 -3.91
CA VAL A 35 3.09 0.82 -2.63
C VAL A 35 4.25 0.16 -1.89
N LEU A 36 4.26 0.37 -0.58
CA LEU A 36 5.06 -0.38 0.38
C LEU A 36 4.09 -0.99 1.40
N ALA A 37 4.01 -2.32 1.49
CA ALA A 37 3.02 -2.97 2.34
C ALA A 37 3.50 -4.27 2.97
N THR A 38 3.05 -4.56 4.20
CA THR A 38 3.23 -5.85 4.87
C THR A 38 1.92 -6.32 5.52
N GLY A 39 1.77 -7.62 5.69
CA GLY A 39 0.61 -8.27 6.29
C GLY A 39 -0.32 -8.92 5.27
N THR A 40 -1.60 -8.94 5.57
CA THR A 40 -2.62 -9.58 4.74
C THR A 40 -2.65 -8.96 3.34
N PHE A 41 -2.76 -9.77 2.30
CA PHE A 41 -2.71 -9.45 0.87
C PHE A 41 -1.32 -9.15 0.29
N THR A 42 -0.29 -8.91 1.10
CA THR A 42 1.02 -8.60 0.53
C THR A 42 1.64 -9.77 -0.23
N PRO A 43 1.49 -11.05 0.20
CA PRO A 43 1.96 -12.20 -0.57
C PRO A 43 1.38 -12.27 -1.99
N LEU A 44 0.18 -11.75 -2.21
CA LEU A 44 -0.46 -11.69 -3.53
C LEU A 44 0.21 -10.69 -4.47
N GLY A 45 0.87 -9.68 -3.92
CA GLY A 45 1.63 -8.70 -4.69
C GLY A 45 2.77 -9.36 -5.47
N TYR A 46 3.43 -10.36 -4.91
CA TYR A 46 4.62 -11.00 -5.49
C TYR A 46 4.45 -12.49 -5.84
N ASN A 47 3.49 -13.23 -5.23
CA ASN A 47 3.36 -14.68 -5.46
C ASN A 47 2.45 -15.09 -6.63
N VAL A 48 1.69 -14.15 -7.24
CA VAL A 48 0.73 -14.49 -8.29
C VAL A 48 1.31 -14.26 -9.67
N ASP A 49 1.25 -15.29 -10.53
CA ASP A 49 1.68 -15.21 -11.92
C ASP A 49 0.98 -14.07 -12.67
N ASN A 50 1.76 -13.31 -13.43
CA ASN A 50 1.30 -12.15 -14.20
C ASN A 50 0.21 -12.47 -15.24
N LYS A 51 0.15 -13.73 -15.73
CA LYS A 51 -0.90 -14.19 -16.64
C LYS A 51 -2.26 -14.33 -15.95
N LEU A 52 -2.26 -14.76 -14.67
CA LEU A 52 -3.46 -14.90 -13.88
C LEU A 52 -4.04 -13.54 -13.48
N LYS A 53 -3.17 -12.58 -13.16
CA LYS A 53 -3.55 -11.19 -12.82
C LYS A 53 -4.32 -10.49 -13.95
N ARG A 54 -4.09 -10.85 -15.20
CA ARG A 54 -4.77 -10.25 -16.38
C ARG A 54 -6.16 -10.82 -16.65
N LYS A 55 -6.41 -12.10 -16.34
CA LYS A 55 -7.65 -12.82 -16.72
C LYS A 55 -8.77 -12.70 -15.70
N ILE A 56 -8.47 -12.46 -14.44
CA ILE A 56 -9.48 -12.44 -13.38
C ILE A 56 -9.90 -11.00 -13.12
N LYS A 57 -11.19 -10.71 -13.25
CA LYS A 57 -11.73 -9.40 -12.85
C LYS A 57 -11.36 -9.17 -11.38
N ALA A 58 -10.71 -8.04 -11.07
CA ALA A 58 -10.11 -7.75 -9.76
C ALA A 58 -11.04 -8.03 -8.56
N ARG A 59 -12.35 -7.84 -8.72
CA ARG A 59 -13.34 -8.09 -7.68
C ARG A 59 -13.51 -9.58 -7.35
N ALA A 60 -13.56 -10.45 -8.36
CA ALA A 60 -13.68 -11.92 -8.16
C ALA A 60 -12.39 -12.49 -7.57
N TYR A 61 -11.24 -11.94 -7.95
CA TYR A 61 -9.94 -12.29 -7.40
C TYR A 61 -9.86 -12.01 -5.90
N ILE A 62 -10.28 -10.82 -5.47
CA ILE A 62 -10.26 -10.44 -4.06
C ILE A 62 -11.24 -11.28 -3.23
N LEU A 63 -12.42 -11.60 -3.77
CA LEU A 63 -13.35 -12.49 -3.09
C LEU A 63 -12.80 -13.93 -2.97
N GLY A 64 -12.10 -14.43 -3.99
CA GLY A 64 -11.39 -15.71 -3.93
C GLY A 64 -10.25 -15.73 -2.91
N VAL A 65 -9.55 -14.62 -2.81
CA VAL A 65 -8.46 -14.41 -1.87
C VAL A 65 -8.92 -14.35 -0.42
N PHE A 66 -10.13 -13.87 -0.17
CA PHE A 66 -10.70 -13.93 1.19
C PHE A 66 -10.79 -15.37 1.73
N LYS A 67 -10.86 -16.39 0.87
CA LYS A 67 -10.84 -17.79 1.29
C LYS A 67 -9.46 -18.29 1.72
N GLU A 68 -8.39 -17.64 1.24
CA GLU A 68 -7.00 -17.99 1.58
C GLU A 68 -6.36 -17.02 2.58
N LEU A 69 -7.13 -16.11 3.16
CA LEU A 69 -6.64 -15.12 4.10
C LEU A 69 -6.09 -15.79 5.36
N LYS A 70 -4.82 -15.55 5.62
CA LYS A 70 -4.22 -15.79 6.93
C LYS A 70 -4.43 -14.55 7.82
N VAL A 71 -4.73 -14.80 9.08
CA VAL A 71 -4.74 -13.75 10.09
C VAL A 71 -3.29 -13.40 10.40
N TYR A 72 -2.86 -12.21 9.98
CA TYR A 72 -1.56 -11.67 10.36
C TYR A 72 -1.70 -10.85 11.63
N ARG A 73 -0.72 -10.99 12.52
CA ARG A 73 -0.52 -10.18 13.72
C ARG A 73 0.90 -9.65 13.69
N ILE A 74 1.04 -8.40 13.36
CA ILE A 74 2.34 -7.73 13.24
C ILE A 74 2.43 -6.75 14.39
N PRO A 75 3.18 -7.08 15.46
CA PRO A 75 3.43 -6.12 16.53
C PRO A 75 4.31 -5.01 15.99
N ALA A 76 3.80 -3.79 16.01
CA ALA A 76 4.53 -2.64 15.47
C ALA A 76 4.30 -1.38 16.31
N LYS A 77 5.33 -0.54 16.32
CA LYS A 77 5.27 0.85 16.77
C LYS A 77 5.39 1.73 15.53
N ILE A 78 4.42 2.60 15.32
CA ILE A 78 4.35 3.52 14.19
C ILE A 78 4.31 4.94 14.74
N CYS A 79 5.31 5.75 14.40
CA CYS A 79 5.35 7.17 14.69
C CYS A 79 5.19 7.94 13.39
N ALA A 80 4.01 8.52 13.16
CA ALA A 80 3.69 9.27 11.95
C ALA A 80 3.44 10.74 12.30
N ASP A 81 4.20 11.64 11.70
CA ASP A 81 4.13 13.09 11.92
C ASP A 81 4.02 13.46 13.43
N GLY A 82 4.88 12.85 14.27
CA GLY A 82 4.93 13.07 15.72
C GLY A 82 3.90 12.31 16.55
N LYS A 83 2.95 11.62 15.92
CA LYS A 83 1.93 10.82 16.63
C LYS A 83 2.33 9.35 16.66
N THR A 84 2.56 8.84 17.87
CA THR A 84 2.95 7.44 18.08
C THR A 84 1.74 6.54 18.33
N GLN A 85 1.76 5.38 17.69
CA GLN A 85 0.79 4.30 17.87
C GLN A 85 1.55 3.00 18.08
N LYS A 86 1.16 2.20 19.06
CA LYS A 86 1.68 0.86 19.29
C LYS A 86 0.52 -0.13 19.28
N GLY A 87 0.69 -1.26 18.61
CA GLY A 87 -0.35 -2.28 18.54
C GLY A 87 0.01 -3.42 17.60
N GLU A 88 -0.92 -4.33 17.44
CA GLU A 88 -0.84 -5.41 16.46
C GLU A 88 -1.67 -5.06 15.22
N TYR A 89 -1.08 -5.27 14.06
CA TYR A 89 -1.69 -4.92 12.78
C TYR A 89 -1.82 -6.15 11.88
N SER A 90 -2.93 -6.25 11.16
CA SER A 90 -3.08 -7.22 10.08
C SER A 90 -2.59 -6.67 8.74
N LEU A 91 -2.53 -5.33 8.61
CA LEU A 91 -2.01 -4.64 7.43
C LEU A 91 -1.34 -3.34 7.84
N ILE A 92 -0.15 -3.10 7.31
CA ILE A 92 0.54 -1.81 7.30
C ILE A 92 0.89 -1.51 5.85
N MET A 93 0.38 -0.41 5.29
CA MET A 93 0.54 -0.08 3.88
C MET A 93 0.76 1.42 3.71
N ALA A 94 1.92 1.80 3.15
CA ALA A 94 2.15 3.14 2.62
C ALA A 94 1.85 3.14 1.13
N ILE A 95 0.97 4.03 0.68
CA ILE A 95 0.52 4.09 -0.70
C ILE A 95 0.70 5.49 -1.28
N LYS A 96 1.32 5.55 -2.46
CA LYS A 96 1.57 6.76 -3.25
C LYS A 96 0.81 6.71 -4.58
N SER A 97 -0.44 6.27 -4.54
CA SER A 97 -1.32 6.21 -5.71
C SER A 97 -2.78 6.22 -5.29
N LYS A 98 -3.69 6.48 -6.24
CA LYS A 98 -5.14 6.43 -5.98
C LYS A 98 -5.70 5.01 -5.92
N GLN A 99 -4.97 4.02 -6.38
CA GLN A 99 -5.46 2.63 -6.49
C GLN A 99 -4.38 1.63 -6.17
N CYS A 100 -4.78 0.47 -5.65
CA CYS A 100 -3.93 -0.70 -5.51
C CYS A 100 -4.70 -1.93 -5.97
N PHE A 101 -4.07 -2.88 -6.67
CA PHE A 101 -4.73 -4.05 -7.27
C PHE A 101 -5.98 -3.70 -8.09
N ASN A 102 -5.92 -2.62 -8.85
CA ASN A 102 -7.05 -2.07 -9.63
C ASN A 102 -8.27 -1.60 -8.79
N LEU A 103 -8.13 -1.51 -7.47
CA LEU A 103 -9.13 -0.95 -6.57
C LEU A 103 -8.83 0.52 -6.31
N LYS A 104 -9.76 1.39 -6.70
CA LYS A 104 -9.62 2.85 -6.54
C LYS A 104 -10.05 3.30 -5.14
N PHE A 105 -9.34 2.85 -4.12
CA PHE A 105 -9.73 3.12 -2.74
C PHE A 105 -9.17 4.43 -2.17
N ASN A 106 -8.00 4.89 -2.63
CA ASN A 106 -7.40 6.15 -2.19
C ASN A 106 -7.84 7.32 -3.08
N ARG A 107 -9.08 7.77 -2.89
CA ARG A 107 -9.62 8.91 -3.64
C ARG A 107 -9.09 10.26 -3.14
N ALA A 108 -8.62 10.31 -1.88
CA ALA A 108 -8.00 11.50 -1.30
C ALA A 108 -6.74 11.91 -2.08
N TYR A 109 -5.97 10.95 -2.57
CA TYR A 109 -4.75 11.15 -3.34
C TYR A 109 -4.92 12.08 -4.56
N LYS A 110 -6.06 12.01 -5.26
CA LYS A 110 -6.34 12.90 -6.40
C LYS A 110 -6.32 14.40 -6.05
N LYS A 111 -6.58 14.74 -4.79
CA LYS A 111 -6.71 16.13 -4.35
C LYS A 111 -5.40 16.68 -3.80
N THR A 112 -4.60 15.84 -3.17
CA THR A 112 -3.50 16.31 -2.33
C THR A 112 -2.16 15.65 -2.63
N GLY A 113 -2.14 14.57 -3.45
CA GLY A 113 -0.92 13.77 -3.68
C GLY A 113 -0.31 13.25 -2.37
N GLY A 114 0.96 12.88 -2.42
CA GLY A 114 1.74 12.49 -1.25
C GLY A 114 1.61 11.02 -0.85
N ILE A 115 2.10 10.67 0.32
CA ILE A 115 2.03 9.31 0.86
C ILE A 115 0.87 9.20 1.83
N TYR A 116 0.08 8.14 1.69
CA TYR A 116 -0.97 7.78 2.65
C TYR A 116 -0.61 6.49 3.36
N LEU A 117 -0.66 6.50 4.69
CA LEU A 117 -0.49 5.33 5.53
C LEU A 117 -1.85 4.75 5.89
N LEU A 118 -2.11 3.54 5.41
CA LEU A 118 -3.26 2.72 5.79
C LEU A 118 -2.80 1.66 6.78
N THR A 119 -3.41 1.63 7.96
CA THR A 119 -3.22 0.55 8.92
C THR A 119 -4.56 -0.09 9.27
N ILE A 120 -4.57 -1.42 9.35
CA ILE A 120 -5.71 -2.20 9.84
C ILE A 120 -5.23 -3.00 11.04
N ALA A 121 -5.89 -2.78 12.18
CA ALA A 121 -5.57 -3.50 13.42
C ALA A 121 -5.83 -5.00 13.26
N ALA A 122 -5.00 -5.82 13.91
CA ALA A 122 -5.22 -7.26 13.97
C ALA A 122 -6.55 -7.60 14.67
N PRO A 123 -7.19 -8.71 14.33
CA PRO A 123 -8.41 -9.15 14.98
C PRO A 123 -8.10 -9.64 16.38
N LYS A 124 -9.12 -9.68 17.24
CA LYS A 124 -8.98 -10.22 18.60
C LYS A 124 -8.93 -11.74 18.61
N HIS A 125 -9.66 -12.37 17.70
CA HIS A 125 -9.77 -13.82 17.59
C HIS A 125 -8.90 -14.33 16.45
N ASP A 126 -8.60 -15.63 16.51
CA ASP A 126 -7.86 -16.33 15.47
C ASP A 126 -8.81 -17.09 14.53
N LYS A 127 -8.23 -17.70 13.50
CA LYS A 127 -8.95 -18.57 12.54
C LYS A 127 -10.19 -17.87 11.94
N LEU A 128 -11.32 -18.58 11.89
CA LEU A 128 -12.53 -18.13 11.21
C LEU A 128 -13.12 -16.85 11.85
N LEU A 129 -13.16 -16.76 13.17
CA LEU A 129 -13.68 -15.58 13.86
C LEU A 129 -12.83 -14.34 13.55
N GLY A 130 -11.50 -14.50 13.53
CA GLY A 130 -10.59 -13.42 13.14
C GLY A 130 -10.80 -12.97 11.69
N LEU A 131 -11.08 -13.90 10.77
CA LEU A 131 -11.39 -13.54 9.38
C LEU A 131 -12.71 -12.76 9.27
N ILE A 132 -13.74 -13.16 10.02
CA ILE A 132 -15.01 -12.42 10.08
C ILE A 132 -14.79 -10.99 10.63
N GLU A 133 -13.97 -10.86 11.68
CA GLU A 133 -13.62 -9.53 12.23
C GLU A 133 -12.85 -8.64 11.24
N LEU A 134 -12.03 -9.25 10.38
CA LEU A 134 -11.26 -8.52 9.36
C LEU A 134 -12.10 -8.17 8.13
N PHE A 135 -13.18 -8.90 7.86
CA PHE A 135 -14.01 -8.69 6.67
C PHE A 135 -14.45 -7.22 6.53
N PHE A 136 -15.10 -6.66 7.54
CA PHE A 136 -15.59 -5.28 7.49
C PHE A 136 -14.48 -4.23 7.35
N PRO A 137 -13.38 -4.27 8.13
CA PRO A 137 -12.25 -3.36 7.92
C PRO A 137 -11.68 -3.40 6.51
N TYR A 138 -11.48 -4.60 5.95
CA TYR A 138 -10.94 -4.73 4.60
C TYR A 138 -11.95 -4.31 3.53
N PHE A 139 -13.22 -4.69 3.68
CA PHE A 139 -14.28 -4.24 2.79
C PHE A 139 -14.37 -2.70 2.78
N ARG A 140 -14.40 -2.08 3.97
CA ARG A 140 -14.40 -0.62 4.12
C ARG A 140 -13.18 0.02 3.46
N ALA A 141 -11.99 -0.54 3.69
CA ALA A 141 -10.75 0.03 3.16
C ALA A 141 -10.70 -0.04 1.63
N PHE A 142 -10.94 -1.21 1.04
CA PHE A 142 -10.64 -1.45 -0.37
C PHE A 142 -11.83 -1.29 -1.32
N PHE A 143 -13.06 -1.50 -0.87
CA PHE A 143 -14.25 -1.38 -1.71
C PHE A 143 -14.97 -0.04 -1.54
N VAL A 144 -15.15 0.43 -0.30
CA VAL A 144 -15.72 1.76 -0.04
C VAL A 144 -14.65 2.84 -0.22
N GLY A 145 -13.44 2.61 0.27
CA GLY A 145 -12.28 3.51 0.12
C GLY A 145 -12.43 4.84 0.86
N PHE A 146 -11.47 5.75 0.62
CA PHE A 146 -11.32 6.99 1.37
C PHE A 146 -11.22 8.20 0.43
N SER A 147 -12.04 9.20 0.65
CA SER A 147 -12.00 10.51 -0.03
C SER A 147 -11.31 11.61 0.81
N LYS A 148 -11.04 11.31 2.06
CA LYS A 148 -10.30 12.11 3.05
C LYS A 148 -9.66 11.18 4.07
N GLU A 149 -8.85 11.72 4.95
CA GLU A 149 -8.31 10.97 6.08
C GLU A 149 -9.43 10.34 6.91
N TYR A 150 -9.12 9.20 7.49
CA TYR A 150 -10.04 8.41 8.27
C TYR A 150 -9.35 7.77 9.46
N SER A 151 -9.94 7.87 10.63
CA SER A 151 -9.43 7.22 11.84
C SER A 151 -10.58 6.58 12.60
N SER A 152 -10.43 5.31 12.90
CA SER A 152 -11.29 4.53 13.77
C SER A 152 -10.46 3.60 14.64
N LYS A 153 -11.10 2.88 15.54
CA LYS A 153 -10.42 1.88 16.40
C LYS A 153 -9.67 0.80 15.60
N ARG A 154 -10.18 0.42 14.41
CA ARG A 154 -9.63 -0.68 13.60
C ARG A 154 -8.92 -0.24 12.33
N ILE A 155 -9.23 0.93 11.80
CA ILE A 155 -8.68 1.42 10.53
C ILE A 155 -8.17 2.83 10.74
N LYS A 156 -6.94 3.09 10.32
CA LYS A 156 -6.43 4.45 10.17
C LYS A 156 -5.92 4.63 8.76
N PHE A 157 -6.31 5.72 8.14
CA PHE A 157 -5.90 6.13 6.81
C PHE A 157 -5.54 7.62 6.89
N LEU A 158 -4.26 7.90 6.92
CA LEU A 158 -3.71 9.23 7.21
C LEU A 158 -2.73 9.62 6.12
N LYS A 159 -2.75 10.87 5.68
CA LYS A 159 -1.67 11.45 4.90
C LYS A 159 -0.48 11.66 5.82
N ILE A 160 0.70 11.28 5.37
CA ILE A 160 1.94 11.41 6.16
C ILE A 160 2.99 12.17 5.37
N ASN A 161 3.76 13.00 6.07
CA ASN A 161 5.01 13.57 5.57
C ASN A 161 6.19 12.66 5.92
N ASN A 162 6.18 12.15 7.14
CA ASN A 162 7.20 11.25 7.66
C ASN A 162 6.57 10.21 8.59
N ALA A 163 7.01 8.96 8.50
CA ALA A 163 6.63 7.93 9.46
C ALA A 163 7.81 7.01 9.75
N ASN A 164 8.07 6.77 11.04
CA ASN A 164 8.98 5.72 11.48
C ASN A 164 8.16 4.48 11.87
N ILE A 165 8.52 3.34 11.30
CA ILE A 165 7.89 2.05 11.59
C ILE A 165 8.94 1.15 12.25
N THR A 166 8.62 0.63 13.43
CA THR A 166 9.44 -0.34 14.15
C THR A 166 8.66 -1.64 14.29
N ILE A 167 9.23 -2.75 13.81
CA ILE A 167 8.69 -4.12 13.90
C ILE A 167 9.78 -5.01 14.47
N GLU A 168 9.54 -5.64 15.61
CA GLU A 168 10.53 -6.51 16.25
C GLU A 168 10.91 -7.67 15.31
N GLY A 169 12.22 -7.87 15.11
CA GLY A 169 12.74 -8.87 14.17
C GLY A 169 12.68 -8.50 12.70
N GLY A 170 12.20 -7.30 12.37
CA GLY A 170 12.00 -6.89 10.98
C GLY A 170 10.76 -7.53 10.33
N ALA A 171 10.50 -7.22 9.10
CA ALA A 171 9.41 -7.83 8.34
C ALA A 171 9.68 -7.81 6.84
N THR A 172 9.09 -8.78 6.15
CA THR A 172 9.05 -8.78 4.69
C THR A 172 7.93 -7.87 4.20
N PHE A 173 8.28 -6.97 3.31
CA PHE A 173 7.36 -6.05 2.65
C PHE A 173 7.23 -6.36 1.15
N CYS A 174 6.09 -6.01 0.60
CA CYS A 174 5.89 -5.87 -0.83
C CYS A 174 6.18 -4.42 -1.21
N VAL A 175 7.24 -4.18 -1.98
CA VAL A 175 7.66 -2.87 -2.49
C VAL A 175 7.39 -2.85 -3.99
N ASP A 176 6.40 -2.10 -4.44
CA ASP A 176 5.98 -2.00 -5.85
C ASP A 176 5.77 -3.36 -6.56
N GLY A 177 5.41 -4.41 -5.80
CA GLY A 177 5.16 -5.75 -6.31
C GLY A 177 6.32 -6.73 -6.13
N GLU A 178 7.45 -6.29 -5.58
CA GLU A 178 8.60 -7.14 -5.26
C GLU A 178 8.68 -7.43 -3.76
N LYS A 179 9.14 -8.64 -3.43
CA LYS A 179 9.42 -9.02 -2.04
C LYS A 179 10.73 -8.38 -1.58
N ARG A 180 10.70 -7.65 -0.48
CA ARG A 180 11.89 -7.02 0.12
C ARG A 180 11.84 -7.18 1.64
N ASP A 181 12.95 -7.55 2.23
CA ASP A 181 13.09 -7.54 3.68
C ASP A 181 13.46 -6.13 4.14
N MET A 182 12.78 -5.66 5.16
CA MET A 182 12.99 -4.35 5.77
C MET A 182 13.64 -4.54 7.14
N PRO A 183 14.51 -3.60 7.56
CA PRO A 183 15.11 -3.65 8.89
C PRO A 183 14.05 -3.51 9.99
N GLN A 184 14.46 -3.78 11.23
CA GLN A 184 13.57 -3.69 12.38
C GLN A 184 12.94 -2.29 12.55
N SER A 185 13.66 -1.25 12.21
CA SER A 185 13.16 0.13 12.25
C SER A 185 13.58 0.85 10.97
N PHE A 186 12.63 1.50 10.33
CA PHE A 186 12.88 2.27 9.12
C PHE A 186 11.94 3.46 9.00
N ASN A 187 12.38 4.44 8.23
CA ASN A 187 11.65 5.68 8.03
C ASN A 187 10.99 5.69 6.65
N ILE A 188 9.78 6.22 6.58
CA ILE A 188 9.06 6.46 5.32
C ILE A 188 8.91 7.95 5.15
N ALA A 189 9.36 8.48 4.00
CA ALA A 189 9.20 9.88 3.65
C ALA A 189 8.98 10.03 2.14
N GLU A 190 8.47 11.20 1.73
CA GLU A 190 8.42 11.58 0.32
C GLU A 190 9.70 12.31 -0.06
N VAL A 191 10.31 11.91 -1.18
CA VAL A 191 11.51 12.55 -1.73
C VAL A 191 11.17 13.14 -3.08
N GLY A 192 11.36 14.46 -3.22
CA GLY A 192 11.23 15.15 -4.50
C GLY A 192 12.35 14.79 -5.46
N LEU A 193 12.06 14.74 -6.73
CA LEU A 193 13.03 14.51 -7.81
C LEU A 193 13.29 15.81 -8.55
N ASN A 194 14.57 16.18 -8.66
CA ASN A 194 15.01 17.31 -9.46
C ASN A 194 16.27 16.97 -10.24
N PRO A 195 16.21 16.78 -11.57
CA PRO A 195 15.00 16.88 -12.42
C PRO A 195 14.01 15.73 -12.23
N PRO A 196 12.73 15.90 -12.64
CA PRO A 196 11.75 14.83 -12.63
C PRO A 196 12.11 13.73 -13.62
N ILE A 197 11.68 12.48 -13.33
CA ILE A 197 11.88 11.35 -14.24
C ILE A 197 10.77 11.35 -15.28
N THR A 198 11.15 11.46 -16.55
CA THR A 198 10.21 11.38 -17.68
C THR A 198 9.97 9.92 -18.06
N VAL A 199 8.72 9.48 -18.02
CA VAL A 199 8.31 8.14 -18.46
C VAL A 199 7.68 8.24 -19.84
N ILE A 200 8.34 7.63 -20.81
CA ILE A 200 7.83 7.55 -22.19
C ILE A 200 6.85 6.37 -22.25
N SER A 201 5.55 6.66 -22.42
CA SER A 201 4.56 5.62 -22.68
C SER A 201 4.58 5.28 -24.18
N LYS A 202 5.18 4.14 -24.54
CA LYS A 202 4.89 3.57 -25.86
C LYS A 202 3.43 3.16 -25.89
N ARG A 203 2.63 3.82 -26.71
CA ARG A 203 1.31 3.29 -27.07
C ARG A 203 1.56 1.98 -27.85
N CYS A 204 1.17 0.86 -27.27
CA CYS A 204 0.90 -0.36 -28.01
C CYS A 204 -0.50 -0.29 -28.61
#